data_a65d684ad1350f43d484a24bafc402ef
#
_entry.id   a65d684ad1350f43d484a24bafc402ef
#
_cell.length_a   1.000
_cell.length_b   1.000
_cell.length_c   1.000
_cell.angle_alpha   90.00
_cell.angle_beta   90.00
_cell.angle_gamma   90.00
#
_symmetry.space_group_name_H-M   'P 1'
#
loop_
_entity.id
_entity.type
_entity.pdbx_description
1 polymer ?
#
loop_
_entity_poly.entity_id
_entity_poly.type
_entity_poly.pdbx_seq_one_letter_code
_entity_poly.pdbx_strand_id
1 'polypeptide(L)'
;SVATEPLFADIVARSGALKALVDGWAAAKAADQADFFTSQAFTGFKAQAEQLAALDMQGHLILKERGTDGDLKCILRGISEDMPKKVQAVQAAATPADRAVALSDLSYLLNDNVEVITAPPQPEV
;
A
#
# COMPACT_ATOMS: atom_id res chain seq x y z
N SER A 1 -9.87 -1.36 19.27
CA SER A 1 -9.13 -1.45 18.02
C SER A 1 -9.98 -0.95 16.87
N VAL A 2 -9.38 -0.23 15.93
CA VAL A 2 -10.08 0.28 14.74
C VAL A 2 -10.27 -0.79 13.66
N ALA A 3 -9.64 -1.95 13.80
CA ALA A 3 -9.61 -2.99 12.75
C ALA A 3 -10.99 -3.48 12.32
N THR A 4 -11.98 -3.38 13.20
CA THR A 4 -13.36 -3.80 12.91
C THR A 4 -14.23 -2.70 12.33
N GLU A 5 -13.76 -1.46 12.32
CA GLU A 5 -14.48 -0.34 11.72
C GLU A 5 -14.45 -0.43 10.19
N PRO A 6 -15.57 -0.12 9.51
CA PRO A 6 -15.66 -0.36 8.05
C PRO A 6 -14.54 0.26 7.22
N LEU A 7 -14.15 1.50 7.50
CA LEU A 7 -13.06 2.14 6.74
C LEU A 7 -11.75 1.38 6.88
N PHE A 8 -11.37 1.04 8.11
CA PHE A 8 -10.08 0.38 8.38
C PHE A 8 -10.09 -1.08 7.90
N ALA A 9 -11.22 -1.77 8.03
CA ALA A 9 -11.37 -3.11 7.47
C ALA A 9 -11.26 -3.10 5.94
N ASP A 10 -11.80 -2.08 5.27
CA ASP A 10 -11.69 -1.91 3.83
C ASP A 10 -10.24 -1.64 3.40
N ILE A 11 -9.53 -0.80 4.13
CA ILE A 11 -8.09 -0.55 3.88
C ILE A 11 -7.31 -1.88 3.96
N VAL A 12 -7.54 -2.67 4.98
CA VAL A 12 -6.88 -3.98 5.15
C VAL A 12 -7.17 -4.91 3.97
N ALA A 13 -8.44 -5.03 3.58
CA ALA A 13 -8.84 -5.91 2.48
C ALA A 13 -8.22 -5.46 1.15
N ARG A 14 -8.23 -4.16 0.85
CA ARG A 14 -7.64 -3.60 -0.37
C ARG A 14 -6.13 -3.78 -0.39
N SER A 15 -5.47 -3.49 0.72
CA SER A 15 -4.00 -3.64 0.84
C SER A 15 -3.58 -5.09 0.61
N GLY A 16 -4.28 -6.04 1.21
CA GLY A 16 -3.99 -7.47 1.04
C GLY A 16 -4.19 -7.93 -0.40
N ALA A 17 -5.25 -7.47 -1.07
CA ALA A 17 -5.51 -7.82 -2.46
C ALA A 17 -4.44 -7.24 -3.40
N LEU A 18 -4.05 -6.00 -3.21
CA LEU A 18 -2.98 -5.37 -4.01
C LEU A 18 -1.63 -6.02 -3.76
N LYS A 19 -1.33 -6.39 -2.51
CA LYS A 19 -0.10 -7.12 -2.18
C LYS A 19 -0.04 -8.45 -2.93
N ALA A 20 -1.15 -9.19 -2.97
CA ALA A 20 -1.20 -10.47 -3.68
C ALA A 20 -0.89 -10.30 -5.17
N LEU A 21 -1.40 -9.24 -5.81
CA LEU A 21 -1.08 -8.91 -7.20
C LEU A 21 0.42 -8.64 -7.38
N VAL A 22 0.99 -7.79 -6.55
CA VAL A 22 2.42 -7.42 -6.62
C VAL A 22 3.29 -8.66 -6.44
N ASP A 23 3.00 -9.49 -5.45
CA ASP A 23 3.76 -10.72 -5.19
C ASP A 23 3.65 -11.71 -6.35
N GLY A 24 2.48 -11.82 -6.96
CA GLY A 24 2.27 -12.63 -8.16
C GLY A 24 3.08 -12.14 -9.36
N TRP A 25 3.12 -10.83 -9.58
CA TRP A 25 3.93 -10.24 -10.64
C TRP A 25 5.42 -10.45 -10.42
N ALA A 26 5.88 -10.33 -9.18
CA ALA A 26 7.27 -10.56 -8.83
C ALA A 26 7.66 -12.02 -9.12
N ALA A 27 6.83 -12.97 -8.71
CA ALA A 27 7.07 -14.40 -8.92
C ALA A 27 7.07 -14.78 -10.42
N ALA A 28 6.16 -14.18 -11.19
CA ALA A 28 6.03 -14.47 -12.63
C ALA A 28 6.93 -13.60 -13.50
N LYS A 29 7.64 -12.62 -12.93
CA LYS A 29 8.43 -11.62 -13.68
C LYS A 29 7.59 -10.89 -14.74
N ALA A 30 6.33 -10.63 -14.40
CA ALA A 30 5.36 -10.02 -15.32
C ALA A 30 5.76 -8.61 -15.75
N ALA A 31 6.40 -7.84 -14.86
CA ALA A 31 6.83 -6.47 -15.15
C ALA A 31 8.02 -6.40 -16.13
N ASP A 32 8.64 -7.53 -16.46
CA ASP A 32 9.70 -7.60 -17.46
C ASP A 32 9.14 -7.72 -18.89
N GLN A 33 7.83 -7.94 -19.04
CA GLN A 33 7.15 -7.93 -20.34
C GLN A 33 7.04 -6.51 -20.88
N ALA A 34 7.28 -6.33 -22.20
CA ALA A 34 7.38 -5.01 -22.82
C ALA A 34 6.11 -4.14 -22.69
N ASP A 35 4.94 -4.76 -22.64
CA ASP A 35 3.63 -4.09 -22.60
C ASP A 35 2.99 -4.09 -21.20
N PHE A 36 3.73 -4.49 -20.17
CA PHE A 36 3.17 -4.64 -18.82
C PHE A 36 2.57 -3.32 -18.31
N PHE A 37 3.30 -2.22 -18.42
CA PHE A 37 2.90 -0.94 -17.82
C PHE A 37 1.75 -0.25 -18.57
N THR A 38 1.44 -0.69 -19.79
CA THR A 38 0.24 -0.23 -20.54
C THR A 38 -0.91 -1.20 -20.43
N SER A 39 -0.72 -2.35 -19.78
CA SER A 39 -1.77 -3.35 -19.61
C SER A 39 -2.88 -2.87 -18.68
N GLN A 40 -4.08 -3.43 -18.86
CA GLN A 40 -5.22 -3.17 -17.98
C GLN A 40 -4.93 -3.62 -16.55
N ALA A 41 -4.17 -4.72 -16.39
CA ALA A 41 -3.79 -5.20 -15.07
C ALA A 41 -3.00 -4.16 -14.29
N PHE A 42 -1.98 -3.55 -14.89
CA PHE A 42 -1.18 -2.54 -14.21
C PHE A 42 -1.92 -1.20 -14.08
N THR A 43 -2.59 -0.72 -15.11
CA THR A 43 -3.32 0.55 -15.04
C THR A 43 -4.46 0.49 -14.04
N GLY A 44 -5.16 -0.63 -13.94
CA GLY A 44 -6.18 -0.87 -12.91
C GLY A 44 -5.58 -0.91 -11.51
N PHE A 45 -4.46 -1.60 -11.35
CA PHE A 45 -3.72 -1.62 -10.09
C PHE A 45 -3.32 -0.22 -9.63
N LYS A 46 -2.75 0.58 -10.53
CA LYS A 46 -2.33 1.96 -10.22
C LYS A 46 -3.50 2.80 -9.71
N ALA A 47 -4.66 2.71 -10.36
CA ALA A 47 -5.87 3.40 -9.92
C ALA A 47 -6.31 2.94 -8.52
N GLN A 48 -6.28 1.64 -8.26
CA GLN A 48 -6.63 1.08 -6.95
C GLN A 48 -5.64 1.49 -5.86
N ALA A 49 -4.35 1.58 -6.18
CA ALA A 49 -3.33 2.07 -5.25
C ALA A 49 -3.57 3.55 -4.88
N GLU A 50 -3.96 4.37 -5.84
CA GLU A 50 -4.34 5.77 -5.60
C GLU A 50 -5.56 5.87 -4.69
N GLN A 51 -6.58 5.03 -4.90
CA GLN A 51 -7.75 4.96 -4.03
C GLN A 51 -7.38 4.53 -2.61
N LEU A 52 -6.50 3.53 -2.47
CA LEU A 52 -6.01 3.09 -1.17
C LEU A 52 -5.27 4.21 -0.45
N ALA A 53 -4.40 4.94 -1.14
CA ALA A 53 -3.70 6.09 -0.56
C ALA A 53 -4.68 7.15 -0.05
N ALA A 54 -5.76 7.41 -0.78
CA ALA A 54 -6.80 8.34 -0.35
C ALA A 54 -7.54 7.84 0.90
N LEU A 55 -7.82 6.54 0.98
CA LEU A 55 -8.45 5.93 2.16
C LEU A 55 -7.52 6.00 3.38
N ASP A 56 -6.22 5.76 3.21
CA ASP A 56 -5.24 5.91 4.28
C ASP A 56 -5.21 7.34 4.83
N MET A 57 -5.24 8.35 3.94
CA MET A 57 -5.32 9.75 4.35
C MET A 57 -6.62 10.05 5.09
N GLN A 58 -7.73 9.48 4.64
CA GLN A 58 -9.01 9.62 5.31
C GLN A 58 -8.95 9.02 6.73
N GLY A 59 -8.33 7.85 6.87
CA GLY A 59 -8.10 7.23 8.18
C GLY A 59 -7.26 8.10 9.09
N HIS A 60 -6.19 8.70 8.56
CA HIS A 60 -5.37 9.68 9.30
C HIS A 60 -6.21 10.86 9.82
N LEU A 61 -7.02 11.46 8.96
CA LEU A 61 -7.83 12.63 9.35
C LEU A 61 -8.89 12.28 10.39
N ILE A 62 -9.51 11.10 10.28
CA ILE A 62 -10.50 10.63 11.25
C ILE A 62 -9.86 10.45 12.63
N LEU A 63 -8.71 9.79 12.70
CA LEU A 63 -8.01 9.58 13.97
C LEU A 63 -7.49 10.89 14.56
N LYS A 64 -7.03 11.80 13.71
CA LYS A 64 -6.63 13.14 14.13
C LYS A 64 -7.79 13.88 14.80
N GLU A 65 -8.97 13.85 14.20
CA GLU A 65 -10.16 14.48 14.77
C GLU A 65 -10.58 13.85 16.09
N ARG A 66 -10.48 12.51 16.19
CA ARG A 66 -10.78 11.78 17.44
C ARG A 66 -9.76 12.05 18.54
N GLY A 67 -8.53 12.44 18.19
CA GLY A 67 -7.44 12.62 19.14
C GLY A 67 -6.93 11.31 19.75
N THR A 68 -7.06 10.19 19.02
CA THR A 68 -6.63 8.85 19.47
C THR A 68 -5.67 8.23 18.47
N ASP A 69 -5.01 7.14 18.90
CA ASP A 69 -4.16 6.30 18.02
C ASP A 69 -3.10 7.13 17.29
N GLY A 70 -2.34 7.93 18.04
CA GLY A 70 -1.40 8.89 17.48
C GLY A 70 -0.37 8.27 16.56
N ASP A 71 0.18 7.10 16.92
CA ASP A 71 1.18 6.43 16.09
C ASP A 71 0.55 5.86 14.82
N LEU A 72 -0.60 5.19 14.94
CA LEU A 72 -1.36 4.70 13.78
C LEU A 72 -1.72 5.84 12.83
N LYS A 73 -2.23 6.93 13.38
CA LYS A 73 -2.60 8.13 12.62
C LYS A 73 -1.44 8.62 11.74
N CYS A 74 -0.24 8.74 12.33
CA CYS A 74 0.94 9.23 11.62
C CYS A 74 1.43 8.24 10.57
N ILE A 75 1.40 6.95 10.88
CA ILE A 75 1.81 5.90 9.94
C ILE A 75 0.88 5.86 8.72
N LEU A 76 -0.43 5.98 8.92
CA LEU A 76 -1.38 6.02 7.81
C LEU A 76 -1.10 7.18 6.85
N ARG A 77 -0.77 8.36 7.37
CA ARG A 77 -0.37 9.48 6.54
C ARG A 77 0.90 9.17 5.75
N GLY A 78 1.90 8.60 6.42
CA GLY A 78 3.16 8.22 5.76
C GLY A 78 2.92 7.22 4.63
N ILE A 79 2.10 6.20 4.85
CA ILE A 79 1.76 5.21 3.82
C ILE A 79 1.02 5.89 2.66
N SER A 80 0.06 6.77 2.96
CA SER A 80 -0.67 7.52 1.92
C SER A 80 0.27 8.30 1.01
N GLU A 81 1.27 8.96 1.60
CA GLU A 81 2.23 9.76 0.83
C GLU A 81 3.23 8.89 0.06
N ASP A 82 3.62 7.74 0.61
CA ASP A 82 4.61 6.85 0.01
C ASP A 82 4.05 5.94 -1.08
N MET A 83 2.76 5.61 -1.03
CA MET A 83 2.14 4.67 -1.97
C MET A 83 2.38 5.05 -3.44
N PRO A 84 2.07 6.27 -3.89
CA PRO A 84 2.33 6.64 -5.29
C PRO A 84 3.81 6.65 -5.65
N LYS A 85 4.68 6.96 -4.70
CA LYS A 85 6.14 6.94 -4.93
C LYS A 85 6.65 5.53 -5.18
N LYS A 86 6.15 4.54 -4.43
CA LYS A 86 6.52 3.13 -4.60
C LYS A 86 6.00 2.57 -5.92
N VAL A 87 4.80 2.94 -6.33
CA VAL A 87 4.25 2.55 -7.64
C VAL A 87 5.10 3.16 -8.75
N GLN A 88 5.44 4.45 -8.64
CA GLN A 88 6.27 5.13 -9.63
C GLN A 88 7.67 4.51 -9.72
N ALA A 89 8.25 4.07 -8.60
CA ALA A 89 9.55 3.41 -8.60
C ALA A 89 9.54 2.11 -9.42
N VAL A 90 8.45 1.36 -9.38
CA VAL A 90 8.29 0.15 -10.22
C VAL A 90 8.32 0.53 -11.70
N GLN A 91 7.59 1.59 -12.08
CA GLN A 91 7.55 2.05 -13.47
C GLN A 91 8.90 2.61 -13.96
N ALA A 92 9.64 3.28 -13.06
CA ALA A 92 10.88 3.95 -13.39
C ALA A 92 12.09 3.00 -13.40
N ALA A 93 11.99 1.80 -12.83
CA ALA A 93 13.08 0.86 -12.74
C ALA A 93 13.54 0.44 -14.14
N ALA A 94 14.85 0.56 -14.42
CA ALA A 94 15.41 0.38 -15.74
C ALA A 94 15.80 -1.07 -16.04
N THR A 95 16.01 -1.90 -15.01
CA THR A 95 16.48 -3.28 -15.17
C THR A 95 15.54 -4.27 -14.45
N PRO A 96 15.54 -5.55 -14.86
CA PRO A 96 14.80 -6.57 -14.13
C PRO A 96 15.15 -6.66 -12.64
N ALA A 97 16.44 -6.51 -12.29
CA ALA A 97 16.88 -6.51 -10.90
C ALA A 97 16.30 -5.34 -10.11
N ASP A 98 16.34 -4.14 -10.68
CA ASP A 98 15.79 -2.94 -10.03
C ASP A 98 14.26 -3.04 -9.91
N ARG A 99 13.60 -3.61 -10.91
CA ARG A 99 12.14 -3.84 -10.83
C ARG A 99 11.78 -4.82 -9.71
N ALA A 100 12.55 -5.89 -9.55
CA ALA A 100 12.34 -6.85 -8.47
C ALA A 100 12.45 -6.17 -7.10
N VAL A 101 13.45 -5.30 -6.91
CA VAL A 101 13.60 -4.52 -5.67
C VAL A 101 12.42 -3.58 -5.47
N ALA A 102 12.02 -2.86 -6.52
CA ALA A 102 10.91 -1.91 -6.43
C ALA A 102 9.58 -2.62 -6.10
N LEU A 103 9.32 -3.79 -6.69
CA LEU A 103 8.14 -4.60 -6.37
C LEU A 103 8.19 -5.11 -4.93
N SER A 104 9.35 -5.54 -4.45
CA SER A 104 9.54 -5.95 -3.06
C SER A 104 9.26 -4.80 -2.09
N ASP A 105 9.74 -3.61 -2.37
CA ASP A 105 9.51 -2.41 -1.55
C ASP A 105 8.01 -2.06 -1.52
N LEU A 106 7.33 -2.15 -2.66
CA LEU A 106 5.89 -1.90 -2.75
C LEU A 106 5.10 -2.95 -1.96
N SER A 107 5.45 -4.22 -2.09
CA SER A 107 4.84 -5.31 -1.32
C SER A 107 5.02 -5.09 0.18
N TYR A 108 6.20 -4.64 0.61
CA TYR A 108 6.48 -4.33 2.01
C TYR A 108 5.58 -3.20 2.52
N LEU A 109 5.42 -2.13 1.74
CA LEU A 109 4.53 -1.02 2.11
C LEU A 109 3.07 -1.47 2.24
N LEU A 110 2.60 -2.30 1.31
CA LEU A 110 1.25 -2.86 1.37
C LEU A 110 1.06 -3.77 2.58
N ASN A 111 2.08 -4.54 2.95
CA ASN A 111 2.05 -5.35 4.17
C ASN A 111 1.99 -4.47 5.43
N ASP A 112 2.76 -3.39 5.48
CA ASP A 112 2.70 -2.43 6.58
C ASP A 112 1.29 -1.85 6.72
N ASN A 113 0.63 -1.56 5.61
CA ASN A 113 -0.73 -1.03 5.60
C ASN A 113 -1.75 -2.01 6.24
N VAL A 114 -1.53 -3.31 6.09
CA VAL A 114 -2.32 -4.33 6.78
C VAL A 114 -1.94 -4.38 8.27
N GLU A 115 -0.66 -4.52 8.56
CA GLU A 115 -0.18 -4.78 9.92
C GLU A 115 -0.42 -3.62 10.87
N VAL A 116 -0.26 -2.38 10.42
CA VAL A 116 -0.45 -1.21 11.28
C VAL A 116 -1.88 -1.12 11.81
N ILE A 117 -2.85 -1.66 11.08
CA ILE A 117 -4.25 -1.69 11.48
C ILE A 117 -4.58 -2.95 12.29
N THR A 118 -4.11 -4.11 11.85
CA THR A 118 -4.42 -5.40 12.48
C THR A 118 -3.56 -5.70 13.71
N ALA A 119 -2.34 -5.15 13.75
CA ALA A 119 -1.43 -5.27 14.87
C ALA A 119 -0.83 -3.88 15.17
N PRO A 120 -1.65 -2.95 15.70
CA PRO A 120 -1.24 -1.55 15.84
C PRO A 120 -0.11 -1.40 16.86
N PRO A 121 0.70 -0.33 16.72
CA PRO A 121 1.73 -0.02 17.70
C PRO A 121 1.15 0.08 19.11
N GLN A 122 1.82 -0.54 20.09
CA GLN A 122 1.40 -0.44 21.46
C GLN A 122 1.89 0.89 22.05
N PRO A 123 1.07 1.56 22.88
CA PRO A 123 1.54 2.76 23.55
C PRO A 123 2.70 2.41 24.48
N GLU A 124 3.70 3.28 24.53
CA GLU A 124 4.78 3.17 25.51
C GLU A 124 4.22 3.32 26.93
N VAL A 125 4.73 2.50 27.83
CA VAL A 125 4.27 2.49 29.22
C VAL A 125 5.11 3.44 30.05
#